data_beef4ba81e30592a5cf4f1f677258c67
#
_entry.id   beef4ba81e30592a5cf4f1f677258c67
#
_cell.length_a   1.000
_cell.length_b   1.000
_cell.length_c   1.000
_cell.angle_alpha   90.00
_cell.angle_beta   90.00
_cell.angle_gamma   90.00
#
_symmetry.space_group_name_H-M   'P 1'
#
loop_
_entity.id
_entity.type
_entity.pdbx_description
1 polymer ?
#
loop_
_entity_poly.entity_id
_entity_poly.type
_entity_poly.pdbx_seq_one_letter_code
_entity_poly.pdbx_strand_id
1 'polypeptide(L)'
;IEQYADPAAIIATSTSGLSISDIFSACAHPERGVGGHPYLPAYLIPLVEVTKGKATSGETAQAAMDFYRAIGKEPVLLNKEITGFIANRFSSAIHREMVHLVMEGVCSVEDVDKALVYSLGIRWATMGQALTLHLSASPEGMRHFTEKYHWVPGTPNKRVAALADWTIFPEGWDKVVADGLDTAIAHRPADTGNDVKSIEAWRDQMLLGILRLHHKL
;
A
#
# COMPACT_ATOMS: atom_id res chain seq x y z
N ILE A 1 -6.22 27.13 -10.40
CA ILE A 1 -4.76 26.93 -10.55
C ILE A 1 -4.37 27.14 -12.00
N GLU A 2 -4.93 26.39 -12.93
CA GLU A 2 -4.57 26.38 -14.35
C GLU A 2 -4.51 27.78 -14.99
N GLN A 3 -5.47 28.62 -14.68
CA GLN A 3 -5.59 29.99 -15.22
C GLN A 3 -4.41 30.90 -14.83
N TYR A 4 -3.73 30.61 -13.72
CA TYR A 4 -2.68 31.45 -13.14
C TYR A 4 -1.32 30.77 -13.05
N ALA A 5 -1.26 29.48 -13.32
CA ALA A 5 -0.01 28.72 -13.36
C ALA A 5 0.70 28.94 -14.70
N ASP A 6 2.02 28.78 -14.71
CA ASP A 6 2.79 28.74 -15.93
C ASP A 6 2.17 27.71 -16.91
N PRO A 7 1.97 28.06 -18.19
CA PRO A 7 1.45 27.11 -19.18
C PRO A 7 2.23 25.80 -19.29
N ALA A 8 3.51 25.79 -18.95
CA ALA A 8 4.35 24.60 -18.92
C ALA A 8 4.29 23.83 -17.58
N ALA A 9 3.63 24.39 -16.55
CA ALA A 9 3.57 23.75 -15.24
C ALA A 9 2.70 22.49 -15.25
N ILE A 10 3.20 21.42 -14.63
CA ILE A 10 2.43 20.22 -14.32
C ILE A 10 1.59 20.49 -13.08
N ILE A 11 0.34 20.04 -13.10
CA ILE A 11 -0.57 20.14 -11.95
C ILE A 11 -0.75 18.73 -11.36
N ALA A 12 -0.17 18.51 -10.18
CA ALA A 12 -0.26 17.23 -9.48
C ALA A 12 -1.29 17.28 -8.35
N THR A 13 -2.10 16.24 -8.21
CA THR A 13 -2.99 16.06 -7.06
C THR A 13 -2.48 14.94 -6.17
N SER A 14 -2.50 15.15 -4.84
CA SER A 14 -2.14 14.15 -3.83
C SER A 14 -3.33 13.29 -3.36
N THR A 15 -4.41 13.24 -4.13
CA THR A 15 -5.57 12.41 -3.79
C THR A 15 -5.16 10.96 -3.53
N SER A 16 -5.81 10.32 -2.56
CA SER A 16 -5.56 8.92 -2.18
C SER A 16 -6.45 7.92 -2.94
N GLY A 17 -7.38 8.38 -3.80
CA GLY A 17 -8.30 7.45 -4.46
C GLY A 17 -9.37 8.07 -5.36
N LEU A 18 -9.44 9.41 -5.47
CA LEU A 18 -10.33 10.05 -6.42
C LEU A 18 -9.80 9.87 -7.84
N SER A 19 -10.71 9.79 -8.81
CA SER A 19 -10.37 9.70 -10.23
C SER A 19 -9.60 10.94 -10.68
N ILE A 20 -8.43 10.74 -11.25
CA ILE A 20 -7.61 11.81 -11.83
C ILE A 20 -8.34 12.45 -13.01
N SER A 21 -9.02 11.63 -13.81
CA SER A 21 -9.85 12.10 -14.92
C SER A 21 -10.95 13.05 -14.47
N ASP A 22 -11.62 12.74 -13.35
CA ASP A 22 -12.70 13.58 -12.83
C ASP A 22 -12.16 14.88 -12.23
N ILE A 23 -11.03 14.82 -11.50
CA ILE A 23 -10.39 16.01 -10.91
C ILE A 23 -10.03 17.03 -12.00
N PHE A 24 -9.49 16.56 -13.14
CA PHE A 24 -9.06 17.43 -14.23
C PHE A 24 -10.09 17.60 -15.34
N SER A 25 -11.33 17.10 -15.16
CA SER A 25 -12.37 17.12 -16.20
C SER A 25 -12.79 18.52 -16.67
N ALA A 26 -12.69 19.53 -15.79
CA ALA A 26 -13.04 20.92 -16.08
C ALA A 26 -11.83 21.78 -16.50
N CYS A 27 -10.64 21.21 -16.59
CA CYS A 27 -9.45 21.93 -17.03
C CYS A 27 -9.45 22.11 -18.56
N ALA A 28 -8.93 23.24 -19.03
CA ALA A 28 -8.73 23.49 -20.46
C ALA A 28 -7.56 22.65 -21.03
N HIS A 29 -6.58 22.32 -20.17
CA HIS A 29 -5.38 21.55 -20.48
C HIS A 29 -5.23 20.36 -19.53
N PRO A 30 -6.16 19.38 -19.55
CA PRO A 30 -6.15 18.23 -18.64
C PRO A 30 -4.95 17.29 -18.86
N GLU A 31 -4.27 17.40 -20.02
CA GLU A 31 -3.04 16.66 -20.32
C GLU A 31 -1.87 16.98 -19.38
N ARG A 32 -1.90 18.15 -18.71
CA ARG A 32 -0.93 18.58 -17.70
C ARG A 32 -1.27 18.07 -16.28
N GLY A 33 -2.44 17.47 -16.12
CA GLY A 33 -2.91 16.95 -14.84
C GLY A 33 -2.40 15.53 -14.58
N VAL A 34 -1.94 15.26 -13.35
CA VAL A 34 -1.43 13.93 -12.93
C VAL A 34 -1.73 13.67 -11.46
N GLY A 35 -1.93 12.42 -11.09
CA GLY A 35 -1.90 12.01 -9.69
C GLY A 35 -0.46 11.85 -9.21
N GLY A 36 -0.17 12.30 -7.97
CA GLY A 36 1.10 12.06 -7.31
C GLY A 36 0.81 11.77 -5.84
N HIS A 37 0.42 10.53 -5.53
CA HIS A 37 -0.04 10.11 -4.21
C HIS A 37 1.15 9.66 -3.33
N PRO A 38 1.57 10.47 -2.32
CA PRO A 38 2.58 10.03 -1.37
C PRO A 38 1.96 9.08 -0.34
N TYR A 39 2.69 8.03 0.02
CA TYR A 39 2.25 7.13 1.08
C TYR A 39 2.69 7.63 2.46
N LEU A 40 1.81 7.47 3.47
CA LEU A 40 2.05 8.05 4.80
C LEU A 40 2.91 7.15 5.70
N PRO A 41 3.73 7.72 6.60
CA PRO A 41 4.05 9.16 6.73
C PRO A 41 4.97 9.65 5.59
N ALA A 42 4.51 10.67 4.86
CA ALA A 42 5.14 11.10 3.61
C ALA A 42 6.57 11.63 3.77
N TYR A 43 6.97 12.04 4.98
CA TYR A 43 8.33 12.48 5.28
C TYR A 43 9.32 11.33 5.45
N LEU A 44 8.86 10.08 5.68
CA LEU A 44 9.69 8.88 5.79
C LEU A 44 9.47 7.93 4.62
N ILE A 45 8.21 7.61 4.30
CA ILE A 45 7.91 6.62 3.25
C ILE A 45 8.31 7.17 1.88
N PRO A 46 9.17 6.49 1.13
CA PRO A 46 9.64 6.99 -0.16
C PRO A 46 8.63 6.82 -1.29
N LEU A 47 7.66 5.91 -1.19
CA LEU A 47 6.70 5.62 -2.25
C LEU A 47 5.88 6.85 -2.66
N VAL A 48 5.81 7.10 -3.98
CA VAL A 48 4.82 7.98 -4.60
C VAL A 48 4.18 7.24 -5.77
N GLU A 49 2.86 7.14 -5.77
CA GLU A 49 2.11 6.55 -6.86
C GLU A 49 1.75 7.63 -7.89
N VAL A 50 2.43 7.62 -9.03
CA VAL A 50 2.14 8.52 -10.17
C VAL A 50 1.05 7.88 -11.02
N THR A 51 -0.11 8.52 -11.08
CA THR A 51 -1.30 7.96 -11.74
C THR A 51 -1.74 8.83 -12.91
N LYS A 52 -1.85 8.21 -14.07
CA LYS A 52 -2.40 8.86 -15.27
C LYS A 52 -3.92 8.83 -15.23
N GLY A 53 -4.55 10.01 -15.42
CA GLY A 53 -5.93 10.11 -15.88
C GLY A 53 -6.03 9.84 -17.40
N LYS A 54 -7.24 9.78 -17.93
CA LYS A 54 -7.48 9.52 -19.37
C LYS A 54 -6.79 10.54 -20.30
N ALA A 55 -6.74 11.81 -19.87
CA ALA A 55 -6.15 12.89 -20.64
C ALA A 55 -4.66 13.14 -20.33
N THR A 56 -4.13 12.65 -19.22
CA THR A 56 -2.73 12.87 -18.81
C THR A 56 -1.76 12.45 -19.90
N SER A 57 -0.90 13.39 -20.36
CA SER A 57 0.08 13.09 -21.41
C SER A 57 1.20 12.17 -20.90
N GLY A 58 1.89 11.51 -21.83
CA GLY A 58 3.06 10.69 -21.51
C GLY A 58 4.19 11.54 -20.92
N GLU A 59 4.40 12.73 -21.48
CA GLU A 59 5.41 13.69 -21.04
C GLU A 59 5.14 14.17 -19.61
N THR A 60 3.88 14.52 -19.29
CA THR A 60 3.47 14.91 -17.94
C THR A 60 3.74 13.81 -16.93
N ALA A 61 3.36 12.57 -17.25
CA ALA A 61 3.60 11.44 -16.36
C ALA A 61 5.09 11.17 -16.16
N GLN A 62 5.89 11.23 -17.24
CA GLN A 62 7.34 11.02 -17.15
C GLN A 62 8.03 12.14 -16.35
N ALA A 63 7.67 13.39 -16.59
CA ALA A 63 8.23 14.52 -15.85
C ALA A 63 7.88 14.46 -14.35
N ALA A 64 6.66 14.02 -13.99
CA ALA A 64 6.29 13.77 -12.60
C ALA A 64 7.15 12.64 -11.98
N MET A 65 7.35 11.53 -12.70
CA MET A 65 8.24 10.43 -12.26
C MET A 65 9.65 10.94 -12.00
N ASP A 66 10.21 11.74 -12.91
CA ASP A 66 11.57 12.26 -12.81
C ASP A 66 11.71 13.28 -11.69
N PHE A 67 10.71 14.14 -11.49
CA PHE A 67 10.65 15.06 -10.36
C PHE A 67 10.68 14.32 -9.01
N TYR A 68 9.82 13.31 -8.84
CA TYR A 68 9.79 12.56 -7.58
C TYR A 68 11.10 11.80 -7.33
N ARG A 69 11.74 11.24 -8.35
CA ARG A 69 13.08 10.65 -8.22
C ARG A 69 14.13 11.68 -7.79
N ALA A 70 14.10 12.86 -8.41
CA ALA A 70 15.06 13.93 -8.11
C ALA A 70 15.01 14.41 -6.65
N ILE A 71 13.84 14.32 -6.00
CA ILE A 71 13.68 14.65 -4.58
C ILE A 71 13.81 13.43 -3.65
N GLY A 72 14.40 12.31 -4.12
CA GLY A 72 14.71 11.12 -3.30
C GLY A 72 13.52 10.19 -3.05
N LYS A 73 12.40 10.34 -3.78
CA LYS A 73 11.26 9.41 -3.71
C LYS A 73 11.45 8.22 -4.64
N GLU A 74 10.65 7.18 -4.39
CA GLU A 74 10.53 5.98 -5.23
C GLU A 74 9.17 6.01 -5.95
N PRO A 75 9.06 6.71 -7.09
CA PRO A 75 7.80 6.77 -7.80
C PRO A 75 7.52 5.48 -8.57
N VAL A 76 6.25 5.06 -8.55
CA VAL A 76 5.72 3.98 -9.39
C VAL A 76 4.65 4.53 -10.31
N LEU A 77 4.65 4.10 -11.58
CA LEU A 77 3.69 4.58 -12.57
C LEU A 77 2.48 3.66 -12.66
N LEU A 78 1.30 4.23 -12.48
CA LEU A 78 0.03 3.60 -12.84
C LEU A 78 -0.36 4.04 -14.25
N ASN A 79 -0.34 3.12 -15.19
CA ASN A 79 -0.66 3.38 -16.60
C ASN A 79 -2.13 3.75 -16.85
N LYS A 80 -3.00 3.41 -15.91
CA LYS A 80 -4.41 3.81 -15.88
C LYS A 80 -4.87 3.98 -14.44
N GLU A 81 -5.85 4.83 -14.24
CA GLU A 81 -6.47 5.02 -12.93
C GLU A 81 -7.25 3.77 -12.50
N ILE A 82 -7.18 3.52 -11.22
CA ILE A 82 -7.95 2.48 -10.52
C ILE A 82 -8.25 2.97 -9.10
N THR A 83 -9.45 2.71 -8.60
CA THR A 83 -9.83 3.08 -7.24
C THR A 83 -8.89 2.46 -6.21
N GLY A 84 -8.37 3.31 -5.29
CA GLY A 84 -7.45 2.89 -4.23
C GLY A 84 -6.01 2.64 -4.69
N PHE A 85 -5.67 2.95 -5.94
CA PHE A 85 -4.34 2.79 -6.53
C PHE A 85 -3.73 1.40 -6.27
N ILE A 86 -2.42 1.26 -6.01
CA ILE A 86 -1.79 -0.04 -5.75
C ILE A 86 -1.73 -0.31 -4.24
N ALA A 87 -1.09 0.58 -3.48
CA ALA A 87 -0.78 0.33 -2.06
C ALA A 87 -2.04 0.27 -1.19
N ASN A 88 -3.02 1.17 -1.40
CA ASN A 88 -4.29 1.13 -0.68
C ASN A 88 -5.11 -0.11 -1.03
N ARG A 89 -5.01 -0.65 -2.25
CA ARG A 89 -5.69 -1.91 -2.61
C ARG A 89 -5.12 -3.09 -1.84
N PHE A 90 -3.79 -3.18 -1.71
CA PHE A 90 -3.16 -4.21 -0.87
C PHE A 90 -3.56 -4.05 0.60
N SER A 91 -3.49 -2.82 1.12
CA SER A 91 -3.92 -2.52 2.48
C SER A 91 -5.38 -2.92 2.74
N SER A 92 -6.29 -2.57 1.83
CA SER A 92 -7.71 -2.91 1.95
C SER A 92 -7.97 -4.43 1.89
N ALA A 93 -7.24 -5.15 1.04
CA ALA A 93 -7.35 -6.60 0.96
C ALA A 93 -6.90 -7.28 2.27
N ILE A 94 -5.78 -6.84 2.83
CA ILE A 94 -5.27 -7.32 4.12
C ILE A 94 -6.24 -6.95 5.25
N HIS A 95 -6.74 -5.70 5.26
CA HIS A 95 -7.68 -5.25 6.29
C HIS A 95 -8.98 -6.06 6.29
N ARG A 96 -9.54 -6.34 5.11
CA ARG A 96 -10.73 -7.18 4.98
C ARG A 96 -10.50 -8.57 5.56
N GLU A 97 -9.38 -9.20 5.22
CA GLU A 97 -9.05 -10.53 5.73
C GLU A 97 -8.77 -10.52 7.24
N MET A 98 -8.08 -9.50 7.75
CA MET A 98 -7.83 -9.30 9.17
C MET A 98 -9.16 -9.22 9.96
N VAL A 99 -10.10 -8.39 9.50
CA VAL A 99 -11.42 -8.27 10.13
C VAL A 99 -12.16 -9.61 10.10
N HIS A 100 -12.12 -10.32 8.97
CA HIS A 100 -12.74 -11.64 8.85
C HIS A 100 -12.21 -12.62 9.89
N LEU A 101 -10.90 -12.78 10.00
CA LEU A 101 -10.27 -13.70 10.95
C LEU A 101 -10.63 -13.36 12.41
N VAL A 102 -10.67 -12.07 12.77
CA VAL A 102 -11.02 -11.62 14.12
C VAL A 102 -12.51 -11.84 14.39
N MET A 103 -13.40 -11.49 13.47
CA MET A 103 -14.85 -11.64 13.65
C MET A 103 -15.30 -13.11 13.69
N GLU A 104 -14.61 -14.01 12.98
CA GLU A 104 -14.83 -15.45 13.04
C GLU A 104 -14.16 -16.11 14.29
N GLY A 105 -13.50 -15.32 15.14
CA GLY A 105 -12.84 -15.84 16.34
C GLY A 105 -11.62 -16.73 16.07
N VAL A 106 -11.03 -16.63 14.87
CA VAL A 106 -9.84 -17.43 14.50
C VAL A 106 -8.62 -16.99 15.30
N CYS A 107 -8.47 -15.69 15.54
CA CYS A 107 -7.37 -15.12 16.31
C CYS A 107 -7.76 -13.76 16.92
N SER A 108 -6.92 -13.27 17.86
CA SER A 108 -7.05 -11.91 18.40
C SER A 108 -6.51 -10.86 17.41
N VAL A 109 -6.83 -9.58 17.64
CA VAL A 109 -6.21 -8.46 16.90
C VAL A 109 -4.69 -8.45 17.10
N GLU A 110 -4.23 -8.70 18.33
CA GLU A 110 -2.79 -8.80 18.64
C GLU A 110 -2.09 -9.91 17.82
N ASP A 111 -2.72 -11.07 17.70
CA ASP A 111 -2.12 -12.22 17.00
C ASP A 111 -2.08 -12.00 15.49
N VAL A 112 -3.12 -11.42 14.89
CA VAL A 112 -3.12 -11.14 13.45
C VAL A 112 -2.07 -10.08 13.09
N ASP A 113 -1.88 -9.05 13.92
CA ASP A 113 -0.82 -8.06 13.74
C ASP A 113 0.57 -8.69 13.87
N LYS A 114 0.79 -9.53 14.89
CA LYS A 114 2.05 -10.30 15.02
C LYS A 114 2.31 -11.18 13.81
N ALA A 115 1.29 -11.86 13.29
CA ALA A 115 1.42 -12.69 12.10
C ALA A 115 1.84 -11.87 10.87
N LEU A 116 1.28 -10.68 10.68
CA LEU A 116 1.65 -9.78 9.59
C LEU A 116 3.08 -9.24 9.76
N VAL A 117 3.40 -8.70 10.93
CA VAL A 117 4.70 -8.04 11.19
C VAL A 117 5.85 -9.03 11.12
N TYR A 118 5.75 -10.17 11.81
CA TYR A 118 6.86 -11.13 11.94
C TYR A 118 6.94 -12.17 10.82
N SER A 119 6.06 -12.09 9.81
CA SER A 119 6.13 -12.97 8.63
C SER A 119 6.23 -12.18 7.32
N LEU A 120 5.10 -11.75 6.79
CA LEU A 120 5.02 -11.05 5.51
C LEU A 120 5.71 -9.68 5.57
N GLY A 121 5.52 -8.93 6.67
CA GLY A 121 6.08 -7.59 6.85
C GLY A 121 7.60 -7.57 6.76
N ILE A 122 8.30 -8.49 7.44
CA ILE A 122 9.77 -8.61 7.37
C ILE A 122 10.22 -8.89 5.93
N ARG A 123 9.52 -9.81 5.22
CA ARG A 123 9.86 -10.12 3.83
C ARG A 123 9.59 -8.95 2.90
N TRP A 124 8.44 -8.28 3.05
CA TRP A 124 8.06 -7.15 2.22
C TRP A 124 8.90 -5.90 2.48
N ALA A 125 9.50 -5.78 3.66
CA ALA A 125 10.49 -4.73 3.92
C ALA A 125 11.81 -4.95 3.15
N THR A 126 12.06 -6.14 2.61
CA THR A 126 13.27 -6.47 1.85
C THR A 126 13.00 -6.69 0.36
N MET A 127 11.86 -7.29 0.02
CA MET A 127 11.50 -7.63 -1.36
C MET A 127 9.98 -7.71 -1.54
N GLY A 128 9.49 -7.45 -2.74
CA GLY A 128 8.06 -7.56 -3.04
C GLY A 128 7.55 -8.99 -3.07
N GLN A 129 6.21 -9.15 -3.08
CA GLN A 129 5.53 -10.45 -3.05
C GLN A 129 5.93 -11.36 -4.23
N ALA A 130 6.06 -10.81 -5.44
CA ALA A 130 6.42 -11.61 -6.62
C ALA A 130 7.80 -12.26 -6.46
N LEU A 131 8.80 -11.51 -5.98
CA LEU A 131 10.14 -12.03 -5.73
C LEU A 131 10.14 -13.03 -4.56
N THR A 132 9.36 -12.79 -3.51
CA THR A 132 9.19 -13.74 -2.40
C THR A 132 8.67 -15.09 -2.90
N LEU A 133 7.66 -15.09 -3.76
CA LEU A 133 7.12 -16.33 -4.34
C LEU A 133 8.11 -17.01 -5.29
N HIS A 134 8.84 -16.20 -6.09
CA HIS A 134 9.90 -16.72 -6.96
C HIS A 134 10.94 -17.50 -6.16
N LEU A 135 11.45 -16.92 -5.07
CA LEU A 135 12.46 -17.57 -4.23
C LEU A 135 11.91 -18.80 -3.48
N SER A 136 10.64 -18.83 -3.13
CA SER A 136 10.03 -19.99 -2.47
C SER A 136 9.95 -21.24 -3.36
N ALA A 137 10.03 -21.05 -4.67
CA ALA A 137 10.04 -22.13 -5.66
C ALA A 137 11.43 -22.38 -6.28
N SER A 138 12.50 -21.87 -5.64
CA SER A 138 13.91 -22.10 -6.05
C SER A 138 14.25 -23.60 -6.17
N PRO A 139 15.15 -23.98 -7.10
CA PRO A 139 15.90 -23.11 -8.01
C PRO A 139 15.16 -22.65 -9.28
N GLU A 140 14.06 -23.27 -9.66
CA GLU A 140 13.34 -23.02 -10.92
C GLU A 140 12.51 -21.71 -10.89
N GLY A 141 12.26 -21.17 -9.68
CA GLY A 141 11.61 -19.90 -9.48
C GLY A 141 10.11 -19.88 -9.80
N MET A 142 9.58 -18.72 -10.17
CA MET A 142 8.14 -18.51 -10.34
C MET A 142 7.50 -19.43 -11.41
N ARG A 143 8.25 -19.88 -12.40
CA ARG A 143 7.72 -20.81 -13.43
C ARG A 143 7.33 -22.16 -12.82
N HIS A 144 8.07 -22.62 -11.82
CA HIS A 144 7.79 -23.86 -11.10
C HIS A 144 6.82 -23.66 -9.92
N PHE A 145 6.62 -22.41 -9.48
CA PHE A 145 5.78 -22.08 -8.33
C PHE A 145 4.35 -22.63 -8.48
N THR A 146 3.76 -22.51 -9.67
CA THR A 146 2.39 -22.97 -9.95
C THR A 146 2.24 -24.47 -9.81
N GLU A 147 3.24 -25.23 -10.23
CA GLU A 147 3.28 -26.71 -10.10
C GLU A 147 3.52 -27.09 -8.64
N LYS A 148 4.56 -26.55 -8.02
CA LYS A 148 4.97 -26.88 -6.64
C LYS A 148 3.88 -26.62 -5.61
N TYR A 149 3.12 -25.53 -5.76
CA TYR A 149 2.08 -25.12 -4.80
C TYR A 149 0.66 -25.34 -5.31
N HIS A 150 0.49 -26.02 -6.44
CA HIS A 150 -0.82 -26.30 -7.05
C HIS A 150 -1.65 -25.04 -7.37
N TRP A 151 -0.99 -23.95 -7.77
CA TRP A 151 -1.63 -22.72 -8.24
C TRP A 151 -1.78 -22.73 -9.75
N VAL A 152 -2.48 -23.77 -10.26
CA VAL A 152 -2.60 -23.99 -11.68
C VAL A 152 -3.47 -22.90 -12.33
N PRO A 153 -2.96 -22.19 -13.35
CA PRO A 153 -3.72 -21.15 -14.04
C PRO A 153 -5.06 -21.69 -14.59
N GLY A 154 -6.13 -20.92 -14.46
CA GLY A 154 -7.45 -21.28 -14.93
C GLY A 154 -8.21 -22.31 -14.08
N THR A 155 -7.65 -22.73 -12.94
CA THR A 155 -8.33 -23.67 -12.02
C THR A 155 -8.64 -22.98 -10.67
N PRO A 156 -9.73 -23.37 -9.97
CA PRO A 156 -10.04 -22.86 -8.65
C PRO A 156 -8.92 -23.15 -7.64
N ASN A 157 -8.54 -22.14 -6.87
CA ASN A 157 -7.58 -22.29 -5.79
C ASN A 157 -8.31 -22.23 -4.44
N LYS A 158 -8.28 -23.30 -3.66
CA LYS A 158 -8.98 -23.41 -2.38
C LYS A 158 -8.56 -22.36 -1.36
N ARG A 159 -7.28 -21.94 -1.36
CA ARG A 159 -6.80 -20.90 -0.43
C ARG A 159 -7.37 -19.53 -0.79
N VAL A 160 -7.41 -19.20 -2.07
CA VAL A 160 -8.01 -17.95 -2.55
C VAL A 160 -9.52 -17.96 -2.35
N ALA A 161 -10.18 -19.08 -2.62
CA ALA A 161 -11.61 -19.24 -2.42
C ALA A 161 -12.07 -19.20 -0.95
N ALA A 162 -11.15 -19.39 -0.01
CA ALA A 162 -11.43 -19.31 1.42
C ALA A 162 -11.21 -17.90 2.02
N LEU A 163 -10.70 -16.94 1.23
CA LEU A 163 -10.54 -15.56 1.70
C LEU A 163 -11.89 -14.85 1.78
N ALA A 164 -11.98 -13.85 2.64
CA ALA A 164 -13.16 -12.99 2.74
C ALA A 164 -13.50 -12.37 1.37
N ASP A 165 -14.75 -12.52 0.92
CA ASP A 165 -15.22 -12.03 -0.39
C ASP A 165 -16.25 -10.89 -0.29
N TRP A 166 -16.72 -10.58 0.93
CA TRP A 166 -17.72 -9.56 1.18
C TRP A 166 -17.21 -8.14 0.84
N THR A 167 -18.12 -7.28 0.42
CA THR A 167 -17.87 -5.87 0.06
C THR A 167 -18.39 -4.88 1.10
N ILE A 168 -19.16 -5.36 2.06
CA ILE A 168 -19.71 -4.59 3.19
C ILE A 168 -19.14 -5.23 4.46
N PHE A 169 -18.50 -4.43 5.30
CA PHE A 169 -17.95 -4.90 6.57
C PHE A 169 -19.07 -5.41 7.50
N PRO A 170 -18.83 -6.49 8.27
CA PRO A 170 -19.81 -7.01 9.24
C PRO A 170 -20.20 -5.95 10.26
N GLU A 171 -21.45 -5.97 10.73
CA GLU A 171 -21.90 -5.08 11.81
C GLU A 171 -21.07 -5.31 13.08
N GLY A 172 -20.65 -4.22 13.74
CA GLY A 172 -19.90 -4.25 14.99
C GLY A 172 -18.40 -4.56 14.86
N TRP A 173 -17.88 -4.76 13.63
CA TRP A 173 -16.46 -5.04 13.43
C TRP A 173 -15.54 -3.97 14.02
N ASP A 174 -15.92 -2.71 13.85
CA ASP A 174 -15.17 -1.55 14.33
C ASP A 174 -14.96 -1.57 15.84
N LYS A 175 -16.01 -1.93 16.59
CA LYS A 175 -15.93 -2.09 18.05
C LYS A 175 -15.06 -3.29 18.43
N VAL A 176 -15.25 -4.44 17.82
CA VAL A 176 -14.47 -5.66 18.12
C VAL A 176 -12.99 -5.43 17.86
N VAL A 177 -12.64 -4.80 16.74
CA VAL A 177 -11.25 -4.50 16.40
C VAL A 177 -10.67 -3.44 17.33
N ALA A 178 -11.43 -2.38 17.68
CA ALA A 178 -10.97 -1.34 18.61
C ALA A 178 -10.69 -1.91 20.01
N ASP A 179 -11.63 -2.67 20.59
CA ASP A 179 -11.48 -3.30 21.91
C ASP A 179 -10.26 -4.28 21.93
N GLY A 180 -10.07 -5.02 20.83
CA GLY A 180 -8.91 -5.90 20.67
C GLY A 180 -7.60 -5.15 20.53
N LEU A 181 -7.58 -4.02 19.84
CA LEU A 181 -6.41 -3.17 19.69
C LEU A 181 -6.03 -2.49 21.02
N ASP A 182 -7.00 -2.00 21.79
CA ASP A 182 -6.76 -1.45 23.12
C ASP A 182 -6.08 -2.48 24.02
N THR A 183 -6.54 -3.74 23.97
CA THR A 183 -5.91 -4.86 24.67
C THR A 183 -4.48 -5.09 24.20
N ALA A 184 -4.25 -5.14 22.89
CA ALA A 184 -2.92 -5.33 22.31
C ALA A 184 -1.96 -4.19 22.69
N ILE A 185 -2.42 -2.94 22.69
CA ILE A 185 -1.63 -1.77 23.09
C ILE A 185 -1.22 -1.88 24.58
N ALA A 186 -2.13 -2.30 25.46
CA ALA A 186 -1.84 -2.49 26.87
C ALA A 186 -0.77 -3.58 27.13
N HIS A 187 -0.63 -4.55 26.24
CA HIS A 187 0.37 -5.62 26.33
C HIS A 187 1.72 -5.26 25.69
N ARG A 188 1.84 -4.09 25.07
CA ARG A 188 3.10 -3.70 24.40
C ARG A 188 4.24 -3.55 25.43
N PRO A 189 5.47 -3.97 25.08
CA PRO A 189 6.66 -3.64 25.85
C PRO A 189 6.81 -2.13 26.04
N ALA A 190 7.23 -1.70 27.24
CA ALA A 190 7.29 -0.26 27.57
C ALA A 190 8.19 0.56 26.64
N ASP A 191 9.23 -0.05 26.09
CA ASP A 191 10.17 0.56 25.14
C ASP A 191 9.61 0.72 23.71
N THR A 192 8.47 0.08 23.41
CA THR A 192 7.77 0.19 22.12
C THR A 192 6.57 1.15 22.13
N GLY A 193 6.31 1.76 23.27
CA GLY A 193 5.22 2.72 23.49
C GLY A 193 3.85 2.07 23.72
N ASN A 194 3.00 2.76 24.49
CA ASN A 194 1.66 2.31 24.87
C ASN A 194 0.60 3.42 24.74
N ASP A 195 0.92 4.51 24.07
CA ASP A 195 0.02 5.58 23.63
C ASP A 195 0.35 6.00 22.19
N VAL A 196 -0.55 6.71 21.53
CA VAL A 196 -0.40 7.07 20.11
C VAL A 196 0.95 7.73 19.84
N LYS A 197 1.35 8.72 20.65
CA LYS A 197 2.56 9.51 20.42
C LYS A 197 3.84 8.68 20.59
N SER A 198 3.91 7.85 21.62
CA SER A 198 5.06 7.00 21.86
C SER A 198 5.17 5.88 20.82
N ILE A 199 4.05 5.31 20.38
CA ILE A 199 4.01 4.31 19.30
C ILE A 199 4.44 4.95 17.96
N GLU A 200 4.02 6.18 17.65
CA GLU A 200 4.48 6.90 16.46
C GLU A 200 5.99 7.14 16.49
N ALA A 201 6.54 7.58 17.61
CA ALA A 201 7.98 7.78 17.76
C ALA A 201 8.77 6.48 17.58
N TRP A 202 8.31 5.38 18.16
CA TRP A 202 8.89 4.06 17.98
C TRP A 202 8.82 3.60 16.52
N ARG A 203 7.65 3.72 15.87
CA ARG A 203 7.46 3.43 14.45
C ARG A 203 8.48 4.19 13.58
N ASP A 204 8.65 5.48 13.82
CA ASP A 204 9.53 6.31 13.03
C ASP A 204 10.99 5.86 13.17
N GLN A 205 11.43 5.46 14.37
CA GLN A 205 12.76 4.88 14.57
C GLN A 205 12.95 3.56 13.81
N MET A 206 11.94 2.68 13.81
CA MET A 206 12.00 1.43 13.04
C MET A 206 12.06 1.70 11.52
N LEU A 207 11.25 2.62 11.02
CA LEU A 207 11.27 3.02 9.62
C LEU A 207 12.62 3.62 9.21
N LEU A 208 13.22 4.48 10.03
CA LEU A 208 14.57 5.02 9.80
C LEU A 208 15.62 3.88 9.71
N GLY A 209 15.52 2.88 10.57
CA GLY A 209 16.38 1.70 10.49
C GLY A 209 16.26 0.93 9.17
N ILE A 210 15.02 0.67 8.74
CA ILE A 210 14.73 0.00 7.46
C ILE A 210 15.24 0.83 6.28
N LEU A 211 14.99 2.14 6.26
CA LEU A 211 15.40 3.03 5.18
C LEU A 211 16.94 3.12 5.06
N ARG A 212 17.69 3.08 6.18
CA ARG A 212 19.15 2.98 6.16
C ARG A 212 19.62 1.68 5.51
N LEU A 213 18.99 0.55 5.80
CA LEU A 213 19.32 -0.74 5.15
C LEU A 213 19.06 -0.71 3.64
N HIS A 214 18.11 0.10 3.19
CA HIS A 214 17.80 0.32 1.78
C HIS A 214 18.60 1.45 1.12
N HIS A 215 19.58 2.04 1.83
CA HIS A 215 20.39 3.19 1.34
C HIS A 215 19.52 4.38 0.90
N LYS A 216 18.44 4.68 1.67
CA LYS A 216 17.50 5.79 1.42
C LYS A 216 17.64 6.95 2.43
N LEU A 217 18.65 6.87 3.31
CA LEU A 217 19.09 7.90 4.25
C LEU A 217 20.59 8.01 4.24
#